data_a095f29615a14c54a49553f8c2fdee71
#
_entry.id   a095f29615a14c54a49553f8c2fdee71
#
_cell.length_a   1.000
_cell.length_b   1.000
_cell.length_c   1.000
_cell.angle_alpha   90.00
_cell.angle_beta   90.00
_cell.angle_gamma   90.00
#
_symmetry.space_group_name_H-M   'P 1'
#
loop_
_entity.id
_entity.type
_entity.pdbx_description
1 polymer ?
#
loop_
_entity_poly.entity_id
_entity_poly.type
_entity_poly.pdbx_seq_one_letter_code
_entity_poly.pdbx_strand_id
1 'polypeptide(L)'
;MRRLEWLLLVALAVLVVLAVVIVIVAPRLGQPSPPSDQSLEPGETESMPAQVVEILEQGTVELGDGTTQPYQRLVVRVEAGSMAGQEVVVEEGAVNVIGEDRLLEPGDRVFVERAAGLEDDRFYISDVMRLGPLLFIV
;
A
#
# COMPACT_ATOMS: atom_id res chain seq x y z
N MET A 1 9.52 -40.95 -42.22
CA MET A 1 8.47 -39.94 -42.08
C MET A 1 7.69 -40.07 -40.75
N ARG A 2 7.20 -41.23 -40.37
CA ARG A 2 6.41 -41.42 -39.13
C ARG A 2 7.11 -41.00 -37.81
N ARG A 3 8.42 -41.12 -37.70
CA ARG A 3 9.17 -40.79 -36.49
C ARG A 3 9.28 -39.29 -36.28
N LEU A 4 9.37 -38.52 -37.36
CA LEU A 4 9.47 -37.04 -37.28
C LEU A 4 8.12 -36.42 -36.86
N GLU A 5 7.03 -36.94 -37.39
CA GLU A 5 5.66 -36.50 -37.02
C GLU A 5 5.36 -36.81 -35.55
N TRP A 6 5.79 -37.98 -35.07
CA TRP A 6 5.61 -38.35 -33.67
C TRP A 6 6.43 -37.47 -32.72
N LEU A 7 7.67 -37.12 -33.11
CA LEU A 7 8.51 -36.15 -32.34
C LEU A 7 7.90 -34.76 -32.29
N LEU A 8 7.30 -34.30 -33.39
CA LEU A 8 6.60 -32.98 -33.42
C LEU A 8 5.37 -33.01 -32.52
N LEU A 9 4.60 -34.07 -32.48
CA LEU A 9 3.44 -34.22 -31.61
C LEU A 9 3.84 -34.24 -30.12
N VAL A 10 4.92 -34.94 -29.79
CA VAL A 10 5.45 -34.96 -28.41
C VAL A 10 5.97 -33.56 -28.00
N ALA A 11 6.70 -32.88 -28.87
CA ALA A 11 7.18 -31.54 -28.62
C ALA A 11 6.02 -30.54 -28.41
N LEU A 12 4.96 -30.65 -29.22
CA LEU A 12 3.77 -29.80 -29.07
C LEU A 12 3.05 -30.10 -27.75
N ALA A 13 2.91 -31.37 -27.38
CA ALA A 13 2.29 -31.76 -26.11
C ALA A 13 3.06 -31.23 -24.90
N VAL A 14 4.39 -31.32 -24.93
CA VAL A 14 5.25 -30.73 -23.85
C VAL A 14 5.10 -29.24 -23.75
N LEU A 15 5.03 -28.54 -24.89
CA LEU A 15 4.86 -27.09 -24.92
C LEU A 15 3.51 -26.65 -24.37
N VAL A 16 2.44 -27.38 -24.67
CA VAL A 16 1.10 -27.13 -24.12
C VAL A 16 1.08 -27.35 -22.60
N VAL A 17 1.68 -28.46 -22.13
CA VAL A 17 1.77 -28.72 -20.68
C VAL A 17 2.56 -27.63 -19.96
N LEU A 18 3.66 -27.17 -20.54
CA LEU A 18 4.47 -26.08 -19.98
C LEU A 18 3.67 -24.78 -19.90
N ALA A 19 2.92 -24.44 -20.94
CA ALA A 19 2.06 -23.27 -20.98
C ALA A 19 0.96 -23.33 -19.90
N VAL A 20 0.33 -24.49 -19.72
CA VAL A 20 -0.69 -24.71 -18.68
C VAL A 20 -0.09 -24.56 -17.28
N VAL A 21 1.10 -25.12 -17.06
CA VAL A 21 1.81 -24.98 -15.77
C VAL A 21 2.13 -23.51 -15.48
N ILE A 22 2.60 -22.76 -16.47
CA ILE A 22 2.87 -21.32 -16.31
C ILE A 22 1.59 -20.54 -15.96
N VAL A 23 0.48 -20.83 -16.64
CA VAL A 23 -0.81 -20.15 -16.36
C VAL A 23 -1.35 -20.48 -14.96
N ILE A 24 -1.11 -21.67 -14.45
CA ILE A 24 -1.57 -22.08 -13.12
C ILE A 24 -0.64 -21.58 -12.01
N VAL A 25 0.67 -21.51 -12.26
CA VAL A 25 1.68 -21.16 -11.23
C VAL A 25 1.96 -19.66 -11.21
N ALA A 26 1.94 -18.97 -12.35
CA ALA A 26 2.22 -17.53 -12.41
C ALA A 26 1.32 -16.67 -11.51
N PRO A 27 -0.01 -16.91 -11.39
CA PRO A 27 -0.85 -16.15 -10.46
C PRO A 27 -0.48 -16.33 -8.99
N ARG A 28 0.16 -17.45 -8.64
CA ARG A 28 0.54 -17.74 -7.25
C ARG A 28 1.86 -17.10 -6.83
N LEU A 29 2.71 -16.73 -7.79
CA LEU A 29 3.99 -16.06 -7.51
C LEU A 29 3.85 -14.55 -7.28
N GLY A 30 2.71 -13.98 -7.64
CA GLY A 30 2.42 -12.56 -7.50
C GLY A 30 1.28 -12.23 -6.53
N GLN A 31 0.73 -13.22 -5.81
CA GLN A 31 -0.25 -12.91 -4.79
C GLN A 31 0.46 -12.30 -3.58
N PRO A 32 0.06 -11.07 -3.15
CA PRO A 32 0.44 -10.60 -1.84
C PRO A 32 -0.02 -11.67 -0.85
N SER A 33 0.84 -11.99 0.10
CA SER A 33 0.49 -12.91 1.19
C SER A 33 -0.87 -12.50 1.75
N PRO A 34 -1.80 -13.45 1.99
CA PRO A 34 -3.06 -13.09 2.63
C PRO A 34 -2.76 -12.30 3.89
N PRO A 35 -3.55 -11.26 4.20
CA PRO A 35 -3.37 -10.51 5.42
C PRO A 35 -3.31 -11.52 6.56
N SER A 36 -2.17 -11.58 7.22
CA SER A 36 -2.06 -12.36 8.46
C SER A 36 -2.98 -11.65 9.45
N ASP A 37 -3.98 -12.36 9.96
CA ASP A 37 -4.82 -11.94 11.08
C ASP A 37 -3.94 -11.83 12.35
N GLN A 38 -2.93 -10.97 12.29
CA GLN A 38 -2.16 -10.59 13.46
C GLN A 38 -2.93 -9.44 14.13
N SER A 39 -3.80 -9.79 15.04
CA SER A 39 -4.30 -8.82 16.00
C SER A 39 -3.10 -8.33 16.81
N LEU A 40 -2.75 -7.06 16.62
CA LEU A 40 -1.72 -6.41 17.43
C LEU A 40 -2.19 -6.38 18.89
N GLU A 41 -1.26 -6.57 19.82
CA GLU A 41 -1.56 -6.34 21.22
C GLU A 41 -1.69 -4.84 21.52
N PRO A 42 -2.49 -4.44 22.51
CA PRO A 42 -2.61 -3.03 22.87
C PRO A 42 -1.25 -2.40 23.17
N GLY A 43 -0.91 -1.33 22.45
CA GLY A 43 0.38 -0.66 22.55
C GLY A 43 1.41 -1.07 21.50
N GLU A 44 1.15 -2.09 20.69
CA GLU A 44 1.97 -2.42 19.54
C GLU A 44 1.67 -1.47 18.36
N THR A 45 2.69 -1.17 17.58
CA THR A 45 2.59 -0.37 16.36
C THR A 45 3.06 -1.16 15.16
N GLU A 46 2.37 -1.03 14.04
CA GLU A 46 2.76 -1.61 12.76
C GLU A 46 2.83 -0.51 11.71
N SER A 47 3.97 -0.42 11.02
CA SER A 47 4.17 0.51 9.91
C SER A 47 3.93 -0.22 8.59
N MET A 48 3.03 0.30 7.77
CA MET A 48 2.58 -0.31 6.52
C MET A 48 2.68 0.68 5.37
N PRO A 49 3.21 0.27 4.20
CA PRO A 49 3.16 1.10 3.00
C PRO A 49 1.72 1.23 2.52
N ALA A 50 1.34 2.44 2.11
CA ALA A 50 0.01 2.74 1.63
C ALA A 50 0.05 3.81 0.53
N GLN A 51 -1.05 3.95 -0.20
CA GLN A 51 -1.23 4.98 -1.22
C GLN A 51 -2.46 5.81 -0.90
N VAL A 52 -2.35 7.13 -1.03
CA VAL A 52 -3.49 8.05 -0.91
C VAL A 52 -4.44 7.80 -2.08
N VAL A 53 -5.69 7.49 -1.77
CA VAL A 53 -6.74 7.23 -2.76
C VAL A 53 -7.61 8.45 -2.97
N GLU A 54 -8.01 9.12 -1.89
CA GLU A 54 -8.96 10.22 -1.91
C GLU A 54 -8.69 11.19 -0.76
N ILE A 55 -8.93 12.48 -1.01
CA ILE A 55 -8.98 13.52 0.00
C ILE A 55 -10.45 13.78 0.34
N LEU A 56 -10.86 13.42 1.55
CA LEU A 56 -12.24 13.60 2.00
C LEU A 56 -12.49 15.04 2.45
N GLU A 57 -11.50 15.66 3.10
CA GLU A 57 -11.58 17.00 3.63
C GLU A 57 -10.21 17.65 3.64
N GLN A 58 -10.15 18.93 3.33
CA GLN A 58 -8.93 19.72 3.39
C GLN A 58 -9.26 21.13 3.86
N GLY A 59 -8.44 21.67 4.76
CA GLY A 59 -8.67 23.00 5.31
C GLY A 59 -7.55 23.41 6.26
N THR A 60 -7.90 24.24 7.21
CA THR A 60 -7.02 24.69 8.30
C THR A 60 -7.72 24.47 9.63
N VAL A 61 -6.96 24.10 10.64
CA VAL A 61 -7.40 23.98 12.02
C VAL A 61 -6.69 25.04 12.87
N GLU A 62 -7.43 25.69 13.77
CA GLU A 62 -6.87 26.61 14.74
C GLU A 62 -6.40 25.85 15.97
N LEU A 63 -5.16 26.09 16.36
CA LEU A 63 -4.58 25.53 17.57
C LEU A 63 -4.95 26.37 18.79
N GLY A 64 -4.85 25.79 19.98
CA GLY A 64 -5.21 26.46 21.25
C GLY A 64 -4.40 27.72 21.59
N ASP A 65 -3.30 27.96 20.87
CA ASP A 65 -2.48 29.18 20.96
C ASP A 65 -2.86 30.27 19.92
N GLY A 66 -3.91 30.05 19.13
CA GLY A 66 -4.38 30.94 18.07
C GLY A 66 -3.63 30.82 16.75
N THR A 67 -2.69 29.93 16.62
CA THR A 67 -2.04 29.60 15.34
C THR A 67 -2.92 28.69 14.50
N THR A 68 -2.78 28.77 13.18
CA THR A 68 -3.49 27.88 12.25
C THR A 68 -2.51 26.95 11.56
N GLN A 69 -2.94 25.71 11.31
CA GLN A 69 -2.15 24.77 10.53
C GLN A 69 -3.02 24.05 9.49
N PRO A 70 -2.41 23.58 8.40
CA PRO A 70 -3.11 22.75 7.41
C PRO A 70 -3.67 21.49 8.05
N TYR A 71 -4.85 21.07 7.56
CA TYR A 71 -5.53 19.86 7.97
C TYR A 71 -6.00 19.11 6.73
N GLN A 72 -5.83 17.80 6.74
CA GLN A 72 -6.39 16.89 5.74
C GLN A 72 -6.98 15.65 6.39
N ARG A 73 -8.12 15.23 5.88
CA ARG A 73 -8.72 13.92 6.14
C ARG A 73 -8.76 13.15 4.84
N LEU A 74 -8.15 11.99 4.82
CA LEU A 74 -7.91 11.25 3.58
C LEU A 74 -8.12 9.76 3.74
N VAL A 75 -8.40 9.10 2.62
CA VAL A 75 -8.45 7.64 2.51
C VAL A 75 -7.14 7.16 1.93
N VAL A 76 -6.53 6.20 2.60
CA VAL A 76 -5.34 5.51 2.11
C VAL A 76 -5.64 4.02 1.94
N ARG A 77 -5.12 3.44 0.87
CA ARG A 77 -5.15 2.00 0.64
C ARG A 77 -3.83 1.39 1.05
N VAL A 78 -3.89 0.46 1.99
CA VAL A 78 -2.71 -0.26 2.47
C VAL A 78 -2.22 -1.22 1.39
N GLU A 79 -0.94 -1.13 1.02
CA GLU A 79 -0.35 -1.94 -0.05
C GLU A 79 0.24 -3.26 0.46
N ALA A 80 0.75 -3.28 1.70
CA ALA A 80 1.34 -4.47 2.33
C ALA A 80 1.19 -4.43 3.85
N GLY A 81 1.40 -5.53 4.52
CA GLY A 81 1.27 -5.68 5.96
C GLY A 81 -0.02 -6.40 6.37
N SER A 82 -0.39 -6.33 7.64
CA SER A 82 -1.55 -7.05 8.19
C SER A 82 -2.89 -6.61 7.56
N MET A 83 -2.96 -5.38 7.05
CA MET A 83 -4.15 -4.79 6.45
C MET A 83 -4.05 -4.59 4.94
N ALA A 84 -3.18 -5.33 4.26
CA ALA A 84 -2.98 -5.22 2.82
C ALA A 84 -4.31 -5.30 2.03
N GLY A 85 -4.54 -4.33 1.12
CA GLY A 85 -5.76 -4.22 0.32
C GLY A 85 -6.93 -3.49 1.00
N GLN A 86 -6.83 -3.16 2.28
CA GLN A 86 -7.86 -2.40 2.99
C GLN A 86 -7.66 -0.90 2.83
N GLU A 87 -8.76 -0.17 2.93
CA GLU A 87 -8.78 1.29 2.95
C GLU A 87 -9.04 1.77 4.38
N VAL A 88 -8.23 2.72 4.81
CA VAL A 88 -8.35 3.34 6.13
C VAL A 88 -8.42 4.84 6.00
N VAL A 89 -9.16 5.48 6.92
CA VAL A 89 -9.24 6.95 7.00
C VAL A 89 -8.16 7.44 7.96
N VAL A 90 -7.39 8.42 7.51
CA VAL A 90 -6.34 9.05 8.30
C VAL A 90 -6.59 10.56 8.38
N GLU A 91 -6.34 11.13 9.53
CA GLU A 91 -6.42 12.57 9.77
C GLU A 91 -5.02 13.13 10.01
N GLU A 92 -4.61 14.08 9.17
CA GLU A 92 -3.34 14.78 9.27
C GLU A 92 -3.56 16.25 9.65
N GLY A 93 -2.71 16.78 10.52
CA GLY A 93 -2.78 18.17 10.97
C GLY A 93 -3.65 18.40 12.21
N ALA A 94 -4.37 17.41 12.71
CA ALA A 94 -5.15 17.55 13.93
C ALA A 94 -4.29 17.48 15.22
N VAL A 95 -3.23 16.68 15.19
CA VAL A 95 -2.34 16.41 16.34
C VAL A 95 -0.90 16.79 16.04
N ASN A 96 -0.43 16.55 14.82
CA ASN A 96 0.93 16.82 14.38
C ASN A 96 0.97 18.11 13.55
N VAL A 97 1.99 18.93 13.74
CA VAL A 97 2.18 20.14 12.93
C VAL A 97 2.62 19.71 11.52
N ILE A 98 1.79 20.01 10.53
CA ILE A 98 2.13 19.81 9.12
C ILE A 98 2.51 21.16 8.51
N GLY A 99 3.63 21.20 7.76
CA GLY A 99 3.94 22.33 6.90
C GLY A 99 3.06 22.33 5.64
N GLU A 100 2.81 23.50 5.06
CA GLU A 100 2.04 23.62 3.80
C GLU A 100 2.67 22.82 2.64
N ASP A 101 3.97 22.56 2.71
CA ASP A 101 4.74 21.74 1.78
C ASP A 101 4.52 20.22 1.95
N ARG A 102 3.75 19.83 2.96
CA ARG A 102 3.44 18.42 3.28
C ARG A 102 2.02 17.98 2.95
N LEU A 103 1.23 18.84 2.30
CA LEU A 103 -0.10 18.44 1.84
C LEU A 103 0.04 17.27 0.85
N LEU A 104 -0.80 16.26 1.07
CA LEU A 104 -0.82 15.03 0.29
C LEU A 104 -1.83 15.13 -0.84
N GLU A 105 -1.55 14.42 -1.93
CA GLU A 105 -2.42 14.33 -3.10
C GLU A 105 -2.79 12.86 -3.38
N PRO A 106 -3.93 12.59 -4.03
CA PRO A 106 -4.25 11.25 -4.51
C PRO A 106 -3.12 10.70 -5.39
N GLY A 107 -2.66 9.49 -5.08
CA GLY A 107 -1.52 8.85 -5.73
C GLY A 107 -0.22 8.92 -4.95
N ASP A 108 -0.11 9.79 -3.94
CA ASP A 108 1.06 9.83 -3.07
C ASP A 108 1.22 8.54 -2.30
N ARG A 109 2.46 8.10 -2.14
CA ARG A 109 2.81 6.92 -1.35
C ARG A 109 3.29 7.36 0.03
N VAL A 110 2.76 6.70 1.03
CA VAL A 110 3.01 7.03 2.43
C VAL A 110 3.26 5.77 3.25
N PHE A 111 3.84 5.93 4.41
CA PHE A 111 3.80 4.92 5.46
C PHE A 111 2.73 5.29 6.46
N VAL A 112 1.81 4.36 6.70
CA VAL A 112 0.79 4.47 7.73
C VAL A 112 1.18 3.61 8.91
N GLU A 113 1.20 4.20 10.08
CA GLU A 113 1.31 3.47 11.34
C GLU A 113 -0.07 3.18 11.91
N ARG A 114 -0.28 1.91 12.20
CA ARG A 114 -1.40 1.41 12.99
C ARG A 114 -0.94 1.25 14.42
N ALA A 115 -1.53 2.00 15.33
CA ALA A 115 -1.34 1.82 16.77
C ALA A 115 -2.56 1.10 17.33
N ALA A 116 -2.35 -0.11 17.87
CA ALA A 116 -3.42 -0.87 18.51
C ALA A 116 -3.91 -0.17 19.76
N GLY A 117 -5.18 0.22 19.77
CA GLY A 117 -5.86 0.81 20.92
C GLY A 117 -6.61 -0.24 21.75
N LEU A 118 -7.10 0.15 22.92
CA LEU A 118 -7.91 -0.71 23.78
C LEU A 118 -9.34 -0.89 23.25
N GLU A 119 -9.86 0.11 22.53
CA GLU A 119 -11.21 0.11 21.95
C GLU A 119 -11.13 0.14 20.43
N ASP A 120 -10.31 1.04 19.86
CA ASP A 120 -10.15 1.21 18.43
C ASP A 120 -8.67 1.44 18.06
N ASP A 121 -8.28 0.96 16.88
CA ASP A 121 -6.97 1.22 16.30
C ASP A 121 -6.89 2.66 15.82
N ARG A 122 -5.73 3.27 15.99
CA ARG A 122 -5.43 4.60 15.46
C ARG A 122 -4.49 4.50 14.29
N PHE A 123 -4.77 5.30 13.27
CA PHE A 123 -3.96 5.37 12.06
C PHE A 123 -3.40 6.78 11.90
N TYR A 124 -2.11 6.87 11.60
CA TYR A 124 -1.45 8.14 11.30
C TYR A 124 -0.34 7.92 10.29
N ILE A 125 -0.02 8.97 9.53
CA ILE A 125 1.06 8.93 8.55
C ILE A 125 2.37 9.21 9.27
N SER A 126 3.31 8.27 9.17
CA SER A 126 4.64 8.41 9.78
C SER A 126 5.66 9.01 8.82
N ASP A 127 5.54 8.72 7.52
CA ASP A 127 6.44 9.24 6.50
C ASP A 127 5.77 9.29 5.12
N VAL A 128 6.28 10.17 4.24
CA VAL A 128 5.84 10.32 2.86
C VAL A 128 6.95 9.82 1.95
N MET A 129 6.67 8.78 1.16
CA MET A 129 7.60 8.28 0.16
C MET A 129 7.66 9.26 -1.02
N ARG A 130 8.46 10.30 -0.90
CA ARG A 130 8.81 11.14 -2.04
C ARG A 130 9.82 10.38 -2.88
N LEU A 131 9.37 9.75 -3.95
CA LEU A 131 10.24 9.34 -5.04
C LEU A 131 10.72 10.63 -5.70
N GLY A 132 11.75 11.23 -5.09
CA GLY A 132 12.49 12.28 -5.76
C GLY A 132 12.92 11.73 -7.13
N PRO A 133 12.91 12.55 -8.21
CA PRO A 133 13.45 12.09 -9.47
C PRO A 133 14.89 11.67 -9.21
N LEU A 134 15.14 10.35 -9.25
CA LEU A 134 16.49 9.86 -9.43
C LEU A 134 16.95 10.45 -10.75
N LEU A 135 17.66 11.56 -10.66
CA LEU A 135 18.40 12.11 -11.77
C LEU A 135 19.25 10.97 -12.31
N PHE A 136 18.85 10.46 -13.46
CA PHE A 136 19.72 9.66 -14.31
C PHE A 136 20.88 10.58 -14.72
N ILE A 137 21.93 10.58 -13.93
CA ILE A 137 23.22 11.08 -14.37
C ILE A 137 23.79 9.95 -15.22
N VAL A 138 23.65 10.12 -16.52
CA VAL A 138 24.38 9.35 -17.51
C VAL A 138 25.75 9.99 -17.67
#